data_9de09d533b272f86fa919111ebf3d805
#
_entry.id   9de09d533b272f86fa919111ebf3d805
#
_cell.length_a   1.000
_cell.length_b   1.000
_cell.length_c   1.000
_cell.angle_alpha   90.00
_cell.angle_beta   90.00
_cell.angle_gamma   90.00
#
_symmetry.space_group_name_H-M   'P 1'
#
loop_
_entity.id
_entity.type
_entity.pdbx_description
1 polymer ?
#
loop_
_entity_poly.entity_id
_entity_poly.type
_entity_poly.pdbx_seq_one_letter_code
_entity_poly.pdbx_strand_id
1 'polypeptide(L)'
;MELEIKQRNGQATGRKVTLNSEIFAATPNDHAIWLDVKSIMANARQGTHKSKQRNEVSGTTKKLKRQKGTGGARAGSMKSPLFVGGGRVFGPQPRDYSFKLNKKVKRLARISALSYKAKDNNITIVENVTMESPKTSEVVNILKQLELANKKVLMVTGDTNKNLFLSSRNLQRSKVLSASEINTYDILNAQNLVLEEGAL
;
A
#
# COMPACT_ATOMS: atom_id res chain seq x y z
N MET A 1 -21.10 12.48 -14.46
CA MET A 1 -20.00 12.33 -15.43
C MET A 1 -20.27 11.08 -16.23
N GLU A 2 -20.31 11.19 -17.57
CA GLU A 2 -20.49 10.04 -18.45
C GLU A 2 -19.14 9.62 -19.00
N LEU A 3 -18.86 8.33 -19.00
CA LEU A 3 -17.67 7.74 -19.57
C LEU A 3 -18.05 6.64 -20.57
N GLU A 4 -17.25 6.52 -21.61
CA GLU A 4 -17.41 5.50 -22.65
C GLU A 4 -16.77 4.18 -22.19
N ILE A 5 -17.47 3.06 -22.43
CA ILE A 5 -16.94 1.73 -22.15
C ILE A 5 -16.03 1.34 -23.30
N LYS A 6 -14.82 0.88 -22.96
CA LYS A 6 -13.84 0.36 -23.91
C LYS A 6 -13.81 -1.16 -23.90
N GLN A 7 -13.57 -1.75 -25.07
CA GLN A 7 -13.25 -3.17 -25.21
C GLN A 7 -11.82 -3.46 -24.76
N ARG A 8 -11.48 -4.74 -24.64
CA ARG A 8 -10.11 -5.20 -24.33
C ARG A 8 -9.05 -4.71 -25.33
N ASN A 9 -9.47 -4.47 -26.59
CA ASN A 9 -8.63 -3.97 -27.67
C ASN A 9 -8.50 -2.44 -27.67
N GLY A 10 -9.02 -1.74 -26.67
CA GLY A 10 -8.98 -0.30 -26.55
C GLY A 10 -10.01 0.47 -27.38
N GLN A 11 -10.80 -0.22 -28.21
CA GLN A 11 -11.85 0.41 -29.02
C GLN A 11 -13.05 0.76 -28.16
N ALA A 12 -13.71 1.87 -28.49
CA ALA A 12 -14.95 2.28 -27.84
C ALA A 12 -16.11 1.36 -28.28
N THR A 13 -16.94 0.94 -27.31
CA THR A 13 -18.12 0.10 -27.59
C THR A 13 -19.33 0.92 -28.04
N GLY A 14 -19.28 2.26 -27.99
CA GLY A 14 -20.42 3.15 -28.18
C GLY A 14 -21.41 3.16 -27.02
N ARG A 15 -21.20 2.33 -25.99
CA ARG A 15 -22.01 2.35 -24.77
C ARG A 15 -21.40 3.33 -23.77
N LYS A 16 -22.26 4.12 -23.10
CA LYS A 16 -21.86 5.06 -22.05
C LYS A 16 -22.41 4.63 -20.71
N VAL A 17 -21.66 4.84 -19.67
CA VAL A 17 -22.08 4.64 -18.29
C VAL A 17 -22.01 5.97 -17.53
N THR A 18 -23.05 6.25 -16.77
CA THR A 18 -23.12 7.42 -15.89
C THR A 18 -22.57 7.03 -14.53
N LEU A 19 -21.44 7.65 -14.14
CA LEU A 19 -20.85 7.46 -12.81
C LEU A 19 -21.71 8.13 -11.74
N ASN A 20 -21.85 7.48 -10.57
CA ASN A 20 -22.60 8.03 -9.44
C ASN A 20 -21.96 9.34 -8.95
N SER A 21 -22.73 10.44 -9.00
CA SER A 21 -22.28 11.77 -8.61
C SER A 21 -21.90 11.87 -7.13
N GLU A 22 -22.54 11.10 -6.25
CA GLU A 22 -22.21 11.09 -4.81
C GLU A 22 -20.82 10.54 -4.52
N ILE A 23 -20.27 9.71 -5.42
CA ILE A 23 -18.94 9.09 -5.26
C ILE A 23 -17.90 9.85 -6.05
N PHE A 24 -18.16 10.12 -7.33
CA PHE A 24 -17.15 10.64 -8.26
C PHE A 24 -17.15 12.16 -8.41
N ALA A 25 -18.22 12.85 -7.96
CA ALA A 25 -18.31 14.31 -7.97
C ALA A 25 -18.35 14.93 -6.56
N ALA A 26 -18.07 14.14 -5.52
CA ALA A 26 -18.03 14.62 -4.14
C ALA A 26 -16.89 15.63 -3.93
N THR A 27 -17.07 16.55 -2.98
CA THR A 27 -16.00 17.47 -2.56
C THR A 27 -14.92 16.69 -1.82
N PRO A 28 -13.65 16.67 -2.32
CA PRO A 28 -12.58 15.90 -1.69
C PRO A 28 -12.21 16.46 -0.30
N ASN A 29 -11.83 15.56 0.63
CA ASN A 29 -11.32 15.90 1.95
C ASN A 29 -9.90 15.33 2.12
N ASP A 30 -8.89 16.19 1.98
CA ASP A 30 -7.46 15.82 2.01
C ASP A 30 -7.04 15.28 3.37
N HIS A 31 -7.58 15.84 4.46
CA HIS A 31 -7.24 15.37 5.80
C HIS A 31 -7.73 13.93 6.05
N ALA A 32 -8.94 13.60 5.58
CA ALA A 32 -9.46 12.24 5.67
C ALA A 32 -8.60 11.26 4.85
N ILE A 33 -8.19 11.64 3.64
CA ILE A 33 -7.27 10.87 2.78
C ILE A 33 -5.95 10.63 3.52
N TRP A 34 -5.33 11.67 4.06
CA TRP A 34 -4.06 11.56 4.77
C TRP A 34 -4.16 10.61 5.98
N LEU A 35 -5.21 10.73 6.78
CA LEU A 35 -5.42 9.86 7.93
C LEU A 35 -5.56 8.38 7.53
N ASP A 36 -6.33 8.09 6.47
CA ASP A 36 -6.56 6.71 6.04
C ASP A 36 -5.29 6.10 5.44
N VAL A 37 -4.56 6.85 4.59
CA VAL A 37 -3.27 6.41 4.05
C VAL A 37 -2.27 6.15 5.18
N LYS A 38 -2.17 7.04 6.16
CA LYS A 38 -1.32 6.88 7.36
C LYS A 38 -1.69 5.61 8.13
N SER A 39 -2.99 5.35 8.31
CA SER A 39 -3.49 4.14 8.99
C SER A 39 -3.12 2.87 8.22
N ILE A 40 -3.33 2.83 6.91
CA ILE A 40 -3.00 1.68 6.06
C ILE A 40 -1.50 1.38 6.12
N MET A 41 -0.65 2.40 5.96
CA MET A 41 0.80 2.23 6.00
C MET A 41 1.31 1.82 7.39
N ALA A 42 0.73 2.36 8.46
CA ALA A 42 1.10 1.99 9.83
C ALA A 42 0.69 0.55 10.15
N ASN A 43 -0.51 0.13 9.73
CA ASN A 43 -1.01 -1.23 9.96
C ASN A 43 -0.26 -2.31 9.16
N ALA A 44 0.44 -1.93 8.08
CA ALA A 44 1.31 -2.84 7.32
C ALA A 44 2.66 -3.08 7.99
N ARG A 45 3.04 -2.30 9.01
CA ARG A 45 4.33 -2.44 9.70
C ARG A 45 4.29 -3.55 10.74
N GLN A 46 5.26 -4.47 10.70
CA GLN A 46 5.41 -5.53 11.71
C GLN A 46 6.00 -5.05 13.03
N GLY A 47 6.86 -4.04 12.99
CA GLY A 47 7.48 -3.46 14.17
C GLY A 47 8.44 -4.36 14.96
N THR A 48 9.03 -5.37 14.32
CA THR A 48 9.86 -6.41 14.96
C THR A 48 11.33 -6.00 15.21
N HIS A 49 11.71 -4.76 14.89
CA HIS A 49 13.06 -4.26 15.09
C HIS A 49 13.41 -4.19 16.57
N LYS A 50 14.61 -4.66 16.91
CA LYS A 50 15.09 -4.71 18.30
C LYS A 50 16.60 -4.47 18.37
N SER A 51 17.05 -3.69 19.36
CA SER A 51 18.44 -3.60 19.76
C SER A 51 18.66 -4.34 21.08
N LYS A 52 19.79 -5.04 21.22
CA LYS A 52 20.13 -5.72 22.47
C LYS A 52 20.49 -4.71 23.55
N GLN A 53 19.82 -4.83 24.69
CA GLN A 53 20.13 -4.08 25.90
C GLN A 53 21.31 -4.71 26.65
N ARG A 54 21.82 -4.04 27.68
CA ARG A 54 22.96 -4.47 28.49
C ARG A 54 22.84 -5.90 29.04
N ASN A 55 21.65 -6.31 29.46
CA ASN A 55 21.37 -7.65 30.00
C ASN A 55 21.30 -8.72 28.90
N GLU A 56 20.98 -8.35 27.66
CA GLU A 56 20.79 -9.26 26.52
C GLU A 56 22.07 -9.52 25.74
N VAL A 57 23.07 -8.66 25.86
CA VAL A 57 24.38 -8.85 25.19
C VAL A 57 25.11 -10.02 25.83
N SER A 58 25.64 -10.93 25.01
CA SER A 58 26.51 -12.01 25.45
C SER A 58 27.85 -11.45 25.95
N GLY A 59 28.33 -11.91 27.09
CA GLY A 59 29.58 -11.47 27.67
C GLY A 59 29.57 -11.62 29.20
N THR A 60 30.75 -11.48 29.79
CA THR A 60 30.92 -11.59 31.24
C THR A 60 30.29 -10.40 31.99
N THR A 61 29.72 -10.67 33.15
CA THR A 61 29.24 -9.63 34.08
C THR A 61 30.32 -9.19 35.05
N LYS A 62 31.49 -9.88 35.04
CA LYS A 62 32.65 -9.59 35.94
C LYS A 62 33.10 -8.13 35.71
N LYS A 63 33.52 -7.49 36.82
CA LYS A 63 34.13 -6.15 36.77
C LYS A 63 35.43 -6.19 35.97
N LEU A 64 35.55 -5.32 34.96
CA LEU A 64 36.67 -5.31 34.01
C LEU A 64 38.02 -4.99 34.67
N LYS A 65 38.03 -4.07 35.65
CA LYS A 65 39.23 -3.58 36.32
C LYS A 65 39.04 -3.54 37.85
N ARG A 66 40.13 -3.59 38.60
CA ARG A 66 40.11 -3.33 40.04
C ARG A 66 39.62 -1.89 40.29
N GLN A 67 39.06 -1.64 41.47
CA GLN A 67 38.47 -0.36 41.81
C GLN A 67 39.47 0.80 41.86
N LYS A 68 40.72 0.51 42.31
CA LYS A 68 41.84 1.44 42.44
C LYS A 68 43.11 0.81 41.93
N GLY A 69 44.16 1.65 41.69
CA GLY A 69 45.52 1.15 41.33
C GLY A 69 45.70 0.78 39.83
N THR A 70 44.79 1.18 38.95
CA THR A 70 44.88 0.85 37.50
C THR A 70 45.21 2.05 36.63
N GLY A 71 45.40 3.23 37.19
CA GLY A 71 45.76 4.46 36.48
C GLY A 71 44.70 4.96 35.46
N GLY A 72 43.59 4.30 35.31
CA GLY A 72 42.55 4.65 34.33
C GLY A 72 41.18 4.79 34.96
N ALA A 73 40.18 5.12 34.13
CA ALA A 73 38.79 5.28 34.58
C ALA A 73 38.25 3.97 35.17
N ARG A 74 37.41 4.12 36.20
CA ARG A 74 36.71 2.97 36.80
C ARG A 74 35.74 2.35 35.79
N ALA A 75 35.80 1.01 35.67
CA ALA A 75 34.99 0.30 34.75
C ALA A 75 34.18 -0.84 35.45
N GLY A 76 32.95 -0.99 35.12
CA GLY A 76 32.11 -2.11 35.51
C GLY A 76 32.21 -3.28 34.53
N SER A 77 31.06 -3.81 34.13
CA SER A 77 30.96 -4.89 33.11
C SER A 77 31.24 -4.35 31.71
N MET A 78 31.85 -5.17 30.86
CA MET A 78 32.03 -4.88 29.42
C MET A 78 30.71 -4.72 28.65
N LYS A 79 29.62 -5.23 29.19
CA LYS A 79 28.28 -5.07 28.57
C LYS A 79 27.72 -3.64 28.69
N SER A 80 28.41 -2.75 29.39
CA SER A 80 27.98 -1.37 29.54
C SER A 80 27.93 -0.67 28.17
N PRO A 81 26.94 0.20 27.93
CA PRO A 81 26.81 0.95 26.65
C PRO A 81 27.98 1.90 26.38
N LEU A 82 28.83 2.18 27.38
CA LEU A 82 30.04 2.98 27.23
C LEU A 82 31.17 2.27 26.46
N PHE A 83 31.11 0.95 26.34
CA PHE A 83 32.12 0.15 25.65
C PHE A 83 31.66 -0.26 24.27
N VAL A 84 32.60 -0.37 23.34
CA VAL A 84 32.37 -0.94 22.01
C VAL A 84 31.92 -2.39 22.18
N GLY A 85 30.81 -2.76 21.53
CA GLY A 85 30.17 -4.08 21.69
C GLY A 85 29.26 -4.21 22.93
N GLY A 86 29.10 -3.17 23.72
CA GLY A 86 28.13 -3.13 24.83
C GLY A 86 26.68 -2.99 24.37
N GLY A 87 25.75 -3.09 25.32
CA GLY A 87 24.33 -2.94 25.05
C GLY A 87 23.93 -1.52 24.64
N ARG A 88 22.86 -1.40 23.84
CA ARG A 88 22.34 -0.10 23.42
C ARG A 88 21.34 0.44 24.44
N VAL A 89 21.52 1.71 24.83
CA VAL A 89 20.54 2.46 25.65
C VAL A 89 19.53 3.09 24.72
N PHE A 90 18.25 3.04 25.05
CA PHE A 90 17.16 3.65 24.25
C PHE A 90 17.14 3.19 22.76
N GLY A 91 17.64 2.00 22.49
CA GLY A 91 17.53 1.41 21.16
C GLY A 91 16.09 1.01 20.84
N PRO A 92 15.79 0.73 19.56
CA PRO A 92 14.46 0.32 19.17
C PRO A 92 14.05 -0.96 19.89
N GLN A 93 12.79 -1.00 20.32
CA GLN A 93 12.13 -2.17 20.90
C GLN A 93 10.94 -2.55 20.01
N PRO A 94 10.58 -3.85 19.93
CA PRO A 94 9.42 -4.27 19.21
C PRO A 94 8.16 -3.57 19.74
N ARG A 95 7.38 -3.00 18.82
CA ARG A 95 6.12 -2.32 19.17
C ARG A 95 5.11 -2.43 18.05
N ASP A 96 3.86 -2.37 18.41
CA ASP A 96 2.76 -2.23 17.46
C ASP A 96 2.64 -0.77 17.03
N TYR A 97 2.49 -0.55 15.72
CA TYR A 97 2.27 0.76 15.10
C TYR A 97 0.83 0.96 14.66
N SER A 98 0.00 -0.09 14.76
CA SER A 98 -1.36 -0.05 14.25
C SER A 98 -2.24 0.93 15.03
N PHE A 99 -3.16 1.56 14.32
CA PHE A 99 -4.23 2.33 14.93
C PHE A 99 -5.50 2.25 14.08
N LYS A 100 -6.64 2.38 14.75
CA LYS A 100 -7.96 2.23 14.16
C LYS A 100 -8.55 3.59 13.79
N LEU A 101 -9.12 3.68 12.59
CA LEU A 101 -9.94 4.80 12.14
C LEU A 101 -11.43 4.43 12.09
N ASN A 102 -12.28 5.41 12.30
CA ASN A 102 -13.72 5.25 12.19
C ASN A 102 -14.14 4.89 10.75
N LYS A 103 -15.11 3.99 10.60
CA LYS A 103 -15.62 3.53 9.30
C LYS A 103 -16.09 4.69 8.40
N LYS A 104 -16.74 5.70 8.97
CA LYS A 104 -17.21 6.88 8.24
C LYS A 104 -16.05 7.68 7.64
N VAL A 105 -14.94 7.85 8.37
CA VAL A 105 -13.74 8.56 7.88
C VAL A 105 -13.08 7.78 6.74
N LYS A 106 -12.95 6.46 6.85
CA LYS A 106 -12.43 5.61 5.78
C LYS A 106 -13.27 5.67 4.50
N ARG A 107 -14.61 5.70 4.66
CA ARG A 107 -15.52 5.85 3.52
C ARG A 107 -15.35 7.21 2.85
N LEU A 108 -15.30 8.30 3.63
CA LEU A 108 -15.08 9.65 3.12
C LEU A 108 -13.74 9.76 2.39
N ALA A 109 -12.67 9.16 2.92
CA ALA A 109 -11.35 9.14 2.29
C ALA A 109 -11.37 8.44 0.92
N ARG A 110 -12.03 7.27 0.82
CA ARG A 110 -12.15 6.55 -0.46
C ARG A 110 -12.95 7.33 -1.49
N ILE A 111 -14.08 7.90 -1.11
CA ILE A 111 -14.90 8.75 -1.98
C ILE A 111 -14.07 9.94 -2.47
N SER A 112 -13.36 10.61 -1.58
CA SER A 112 -12.49 11.74 -1.93
C SER A 112 -11.38 11.35 -2.91
N ALA A 113 -10.75 10.19 -2.74
CA ALA A 113 -9.71 9.70 -3.66
C ALA A 113 -10.28 9.37 -5.05
N LEU A 114 -11.48 8.77 -5.12
CA LEU A 114 -12.17 8.49 -6.39
C LEU A 114 -12.59 9.79 -7.10
N SER A 115 -13.05 10.78 -6.35
CA SER A 115 -13.40 12.10 -6.91
C SER A 115 -12.18 12.80 -7.52
N TYR A 116 -11.00 12.70 -6.92
CA TYR A 116 -9.77 13.21 -7.53
C TYR A 116 -9.45 12.50 -8.84
N LYS A 117 -9.56 11.15 -8.88
CA LYS A 117 -9.33 10.39 -10.13
C LYS A 117 -10.30 10.77 -11.23
N ALA A 118 -11.55 11.05 -10.88
CA ALA A 118 -12.56 11.52 -11.83
C ALA A 118 -12.24 12.93 -12.36
N LYS A 119 -11.87 13.86 -11.47
CA LYS A 119 -11.46 15.23 -11.84
C LYS A 119 -10.28 15.25 -12.81
N ASP A 120 -9.29 14.38 -12.58
CA ASP A 120 -8.06 14.28 -13.38
C ASP A 120 -8.25 13.49 -14.69
N ASN A 121 -9.48 12.99 -14.97
CA ASN A 121 -9.79 12.13 -16.11
C ASN A 121 -8.90 10.86 -16.16
N ASN A 122 -8.53 10.33 -15.01
CA ASN A 122 -7.68 9.15 -14.87
C ASN A 122 -8.49 7.86 -14.61
N ILE A 123 -9.74 7.83 -15.06
CA ILE A 123 -10.64 6.66 -14.96
C ILE A 123 -10.93 6.15 -16.37
N THR A 124 -10.76 4.86 -16.57
CA THR A 124 -11.11 4.15 -17.80
C THR A 124 -12.09 3.02 -17.45
N ILE A 125 -13.19 2.90 -18.17
CA ILE A 125 -14.15 1.80 -17.99
C ILE A 125 -13.91 0.78 -19.09
N VAL A 126 -13.86 -0.50 -18.71
CA VAL A 126 -13.63 -1.62 -19.62
C VAL A 126 -14.71 -2.69 -19.43
N GLU A 127 -15.07 -3.38 -20.49
CA GLU A 127 -15.93 -4.57 -20.41
C GLU A 127 -15.32 -5.60 -19.45
N ASN A 128 -16.16 -6.48 -18.90
CA ASN A 128 -15.70 -7.54 -18.00
C ASN A 128 -14.62 -8.41 -18.65
N VAL A 129 -13.48 -8.53 -17.99
CA VAL A 129 -12.32 -9.27 -18.49
C VAL A 129 -12.39 -10.70 -17.97
N THR A 130 -12.84 -11.63 -18.78
CA THR A 130 -12.79 -13.07 -18.48
C THR A 130 -11.54 -13.68 -19.10
N MET A 131 -10.79 -14.47 -18.31
CA MET A 131 -9.62 -15.21 -18.76
C MET A 131 -9.80 -16.70 -18.45
N GLU A 132 -9.63 -17.56 -19.45
CA GLU A 132 -9.72 -19.02 -19.27
C GLU A 132 -8.52 -19.57 -18.51
N SER A 133 -7.33 -19.05 -18.78
CA SER A 133 -6.08 -19.45 -18.13
C SER A 133 -5.27 -18.22 -17.69
N PRO A 134 -4.50 -18.30 -16.58
CA PRO A 134 -3.67 -17.19 -16.13
C PRO A 134 -2.46 -17.01 -17.04
N LYS A 135 -2.43 -15.91 -17.81
CA LYS A 135 -1.32 -15.53 -18.71
C LYS A 135 -0.98 -14.06 -18.55
N THR A 136 0.27 -13.76 -18.18
CA THR A 136 0.76 -12.37 -18.00
C THR A 136 0.81 -11.60 -19.33
N SER A 137 1.11 -12.28 -20.43
CA SER A 137 1.17 -11.68 -21.78
C SER A 137 -0.17 -11.07 -22.23
N GLU A 138 -1.29 -11.69 -21.87
CA GLU A 138 -2.62 -11.17 -22.20
C GLU A 138 -2.90 -9.86 -21.47
N VAL A 139 -2.58 -9.78 -20.16
CA VAL A 139 -2.72 -8.53 -19.38
C VAL A 139 -1.83 -7.43 -19.93
N VAL A 140 -0.59 -7.74 -20.29
CA VAL A 140 0.32 -6.77 -20.93
C VAL A 140 -0.23 -6.26 -22.24
N ASN A 141 -0.83 -7.11 -23.06
CA ASN A 141 -1.45 -6.72 -24.33
C ASN A 141 -2.67 -5.81 -24.09
N ILE A 142 -3.54 -6.13 -23.13
CA ILE A 142 -4.67 -5.28 -22.75
C ILE A 142 -4.17 -3.89 -22.32
N LEU A 143 -3.17 -3.84 -21.44
CA LEU A 143 -2.60 -2.56 -20.98
C LEU A 143 -1.94 -1.75 -22.10
N LYS A 144 -1.32 -2.42 -23.09
CA LYS A 144 -0.78 -1.74 -24.29
C LYS A 144 -1.87 -1.16 -25.16
N GLN A 145 -2.94 -1.91 -25.41
CA GLN A 145 -4.08 -1.47 -26.22
C GLN A 145 -4.85 -0.32 -25.59
N LEU A 146 -4.89 -0.27 -24.25
CA LEU A 146 -5.44 0.86 -23.48
C LEU A 146 -4.48 2.05 -23.34
N GLU A 147 -3.26 1.99 -23.90
CA GLU A 147 -2.20 3.00 -23.77
C GLU A 147 -1.73 3.26 -22.31
N LEU A 148 -1.84 2.21 -21.48
CA LEU A 148 -1.53 2.27 -20.05
C LEU A 148 -0.26 1.48 -19.66
N ALA A 149 0.47 0.90 -20.62
CA ALA A 149 1.60 0.00 -20.36
C ALA A 149 2.72 0.59 -19.49
N ASN A 150 2.95 1.91 -19.57
CA ASN A 150 4.02 2.61 -18.84
C ASN A 150 3.52 3.30 -17.56
N LYS A 151 2.22 3.27 -17.28
CA LYS A 151 1.60 3.91 -16.13
C LYS A 151 1.36 2.91 -14.99
N LYS A 152 1.28 3.40 -13.76
CA LYS A 152 0.79 2.58 -12.64
C LYS A 152 -0.73 2.45 -12.77
N VAL A 153 -1.22 1.23 -12.91
CA VAL A 153 -2.65 0.94 -13.14
C VAL A 153 -3.21 0.12 -11.99
N LEU A 154 -4.35 0.54 -11.49
CA LEU A 154 -5.21 -0.25 -10.61
C LEU A 154 -6.41 -0.72 -11.42
N MET A 155 -6.54 -2.02 -11.61
CA MET A 155 -7.71 -2.64 -12.23
C MET A 155 -8.67 -3.11 -11.13
N VAL A 156 -9.92 -2.74 -11.24
CA VAL A 156 -10.97 -3.11 -10.28
C VAL A 156 -12.00 -3.97 -10.98
N THR A 157 -12.19 -5.17 -10.46
CA THR A 157 -13.16 -6.15 -10.96
C THR A 157 -14.40 -6.13 -10.08
N GLY A 158 -15.55 -6.47 -10.65
CA GLY A 158 -16.80 -6.61 -9.88
C GLY A 158 -16.67 -7.71 -8.83
N ASP A 159 -16.31 -8.89 -9.29
CA ASP A 159 -16.07 -10.09 -8.47
C ASP A 159 -14.59 -10.48 -8.44
N THR A 160 -14.24 -11.40 -7.54
CA THR A 160 -12.87 -11.93 -7.44
C THR A 160 -12.51 -12.76 -8.67
N ASN A 161 -11.67 -12.22 -9.55
CA ASN A 161 -11.16 -12.91 -10.74
C ASN A 161 -9.75 -13.48 -10.47
N LYS A 162 -9.69 -14.76 -10.08
CA LYS A 162 -8.43 -15.44 -9.73
C LYS A 162 -7.44 -15.48 -10.90
N ASN A 163 -7.91 -15.71 -12.13
CA ASN A 163 -7.02 -15.80 -13.29
C ASN A 163 -6.41 -14.46 -13.64
N LEU A 164 -7.20 -13.38 -13.59
CA LEU A 164 -6.72 -12.03 -13.82
C LEU A 164 -5.72 -11.57 -12.73
N PHE A 165 -6.01 -11.88 -11.46
CA PHE A 165 -5.11 -11.61 -10.34
C PHE A 165 -3.76 -12.31 -10.50
N LEU A 166 -3.76 -13.63 -10.81
CA LEU A 166 -2.52 -14.41 -11.02
C LEU A 166 -1.72 -13.89 -12.22
N SER A 167 -2.40 -13.44 -13.27
CA SER A 167 -1.78 -12.90 -14.48
C SER A 167 -1.13 -11.53 -14.26
N SER A 168 -1.67 -10.72 -13.34
CA SER A 168 -1.24 -9.35 -13.12
C SER A 168 -0.19 -9.20 -12.01
N ARG A 169 -0.16 -10.11 -11.00
CA ARG A 169 0.64 -9.96 -9.79
C ARG A 169 2.16 -9.85 -10.02
N ASN A 170 2.68 -10.42 -11.13
CA ASN A 170 4.10 -10.31 -11.49
C ASN A 170 4.44 -8.97 -12.16
N LEU A 171 3.45 -8.18 -12.57
CA LEU A 171 3.67 -6.90 -13.22
C LEU A 171 3.85 -5.80 -12.15
N GLN A 172 5.01 -5.14 -12.14
CA GLN A 172 5.36 -4.14 -11.11
C GLN A 172 4.44 -2.91 -11.09
N ARG A 173 3.82 -2.57 -12.23
CA ARG A 173 3.02 -1.35 -12.40
C ARG A 173 1.52 -1.61 -12.50
N SER A 174 1.07 -2.85 -12.32
CA SER A 174 -0.35 -3.19 -12.33
C SER A 174 -0.74 -3.90 -11.05
N LYS A 175 -1.90 -3.57 -10.53
CA LYS A 175 -2.53 -4.24 -9.39
C LYS A 175 -3.98 -4.51 -9.74
N VAL A 176 -4.47 -5.68 -9.40
CA VAL A 176 -5.89 -6.06 -9.57
C VAL A 176 -6.50 -6.27 -8.20
N LEU A 177 -7.67 -5.67 -7.97
CA LEU A 177 -8.45 -5.82 -6.75
C LEU A 177 -9.93 -5.97 -7.11
N SER A 178 -10.69 -6.64 -6.26
CA SER A 178 -12.15 -6.60 -6.33
C SER A 178 -12.68 -5.25 -5.81
N ALA A 179 -13.88 -4.87 -6.22
CA ALA A 179 -14.53 -3.62 -5.78
C ALA A 179 -14.70 -3.56 -4.26
N SER A 180 -14.86 -4.72 -3.59
CA SER A 180 -14.95 -4.82 -2.13
C SER A 180 -13.64 -4.55 -1.40
N GLU A 181 -12.48 -4.81 -2.03
CA GLU A 181 -11.14 -4.70 -1.44
C GLU A 181 -10.46 -3.35 -1.69
N ILE A 182 -11.08 -2.49 -2.49
CA ILE A 182 -10.49 -1.21 -2.86
C ILE A 182 -10.21 -0.34 -1.62
N ASN A 183 -9.01 0.21 -1.55
CA ASN A 183 -8.59 1.08 -0.46
C ASN A 183 -8.02 2.41 -0.97
N THR A 184 -7.99 3.42 -0.13
CA THR A 184 -7.54 4.78 -0.46
C THR A 184 -6.09 4.82 -0.93
N TYR A 185 -5.21 4.01 -0.33
CA TYR A 185 -3.81 3.97 -0.71
C TYR A 185 -3.60 3.46 -2.14
N ASP A 186 -4.27 2.37 -2.52
CA ASP A 186 -4.13 1.79 -3.86
C ASP A 186 -4.71 2.72 -4.94
N ILE A 187 -5.84 3.40 -4.66
CA ILE A 187 -6.41 4.39 -5.57
C ILE A 187 -5.41 5.52 -5.85
N LEU A 188 -4.77 6.06 -4.81
CA LEU A 188 -3.82 7.18 -4.96
C LEU A 188 -2.50 6.76 -5.56
N ASN A 189 -1.99 5.57 -5.21
CA ASN A 189 -0.73 5.04 -5.73
C ASN A 189 -0.79 4.73 -7.23
N ALA A 190 -1.96 4.37 -7.76
CA ALA A 190 -2.19 4.20 -9.18
C ALA A 190 -2.26 5.56 -9.89
N GLN A 191 -1.70 5.66 -11.08
CA GLN A 191 -1.89 6.81 -11.97
C GLN A 191 -3.26 6.75 -12.64
N ASN A 192 -3.61 5.57 -13.19
CA ASN A 192 -4.89 5.34 -13.83
C ASN A 192 -5.67 4.24 -13.11
N LEU A 193 -6.98 4.45 -13.02
CA LEU A 193 -7.95 3.51 -12.48
C LEU A 193 -8.72 2.89 -13.66
N VAL A 194 -8.68 1.57 -13.79
CA VAL A 194 -9.44 0.82 -14.77
C VAL A 194 -10.55 0.08 -14.04
N LEU A 195 -11.78 0.43 -14.33
CA LEU A 195 -12.98 -0.18 -13.73
C LEU A 195 -13.62 -1.13 -14.74
N GLU A 196 -13.89 -2.36 -14.34
CA GLU A 196 -14.80 -3.21 -15.10
C GLU A 196 -16.24 -2.72 -14.99
N GLU A 197 -17.04 -2.92 -16.02
CA GLU A 197 -18.46 -2.57 -16.04
C GLU A 197 -19.21 -3.16 -14.84
N GLY A 198 -18.88 -4.40 -14.46
CA GLY A 198 -19.46 -5.09 -13.31
C GLY A 198 -18.98 -4.57 -11.94
N ALA A 199 -18.03 -3.64 -11.88
CA ALA A 199 -17.50 -3.06 -10.64
C ALA A 199 -18.16 -1.70 -10.27
N LEU A 200 -19.04 -1.18 -11.12
CA LEU A 200 -19.80 0.06 -10.96
C LEU A 200 -21.14 -0.21 -10.31
#